data_fb39ac2cb8e620924faa2866d9cd6b67
#
_entry.id   fb39ac2cb8e620924faa2866d9cd6b67
#
_cell.length_a   1.000
_cell.length_b   1.000
_cell.length_c   1.000
_cell.angle_alpha   90.00
_cell.angle_beta   90.00
_cell.angle_gamma   90.00
#
_symmetry.space_group_name_H-M   'P 1'
#
loop_
_entity.id
_entity.type
_entity.pdbx_description
1 polymer ?
#
loop_
_entity_poly.entity_id
_entity_poly.type
_entity_poly.pdbx_seq_one_letter_code
_entity_poly.pdbx_strand_id
1 'polypeptide(L)'
;AQYIAKVGEGYNWLMSSGLTQLKKKLDFNPYVKVVFNLGVNDCASNTVLQYINVYQELIASYPNTKFYMMSVNPVNDKVASSVGYLIKNKHITPFNMQLKAAFPNLYIDTYTYLKTNGFGTADGVHYDNDTYQAIYDYTMSHT
;
A
#
# COMPACT_ATOMS: atom_id res chain seq x y z
N ALA A 1 11.26 -3.86 12.18
CA ALA A 1 9.94 -3.39 11.72
C ALA A 1 8.81 -4.16 12.41
N GLN A 2 7.70 -3.49 12.65
CA GLN A 2 6.47 -4.10 13.14
C GLN A 2 5.41 -4.05 12.05
N TYR A 3 4.56 -5.08 12.01
CA TYR A 3 3.51 -5.19 11.00
C TYR A 3 2.13 -5.21 11.67
N ILE A 4 1.20 -4.46 11.09
CA ILE A 4 -0.24 -4.56 11.34
C ILE A 4 -0.83 -4.99 10.01
N ALA A 5 -1.16 -6.27 9.89
CA ALA A 5 -1.57 -6.84 8.61
C ALA A 5 -2.50 -8.04 8.79
N LYS A 6 -3.29 -8.29 7.75
CA LYS A 6 -4.11 -9.49 7.60
C LYS A 6 -4.23 -9.80 6.11
N VAL A 7 -4.09 -11.08 5.76
CA VAL A 7 -4.14 -11.54 4.36
C VAL A 7 -5.51 -11.27 3.74
N GLY A 8 -5.51 -10.78 2.49
CA GLY A 8 -6.73 -10.58 1.70
C GLY A 8 -7.59 -9.39 2.11
N GLU A 9 -7.08 -8.51 2.95
CA GLU A 9 -7.84 -7.39 3.50
C GLU A 9 -7.57 -6.06 2.79
N GLY A 10 -8.49 -5.11 2.98
CA GLY A 10 -8.43 -3.77 2.38
C GLY A 10 -9.03 -2.72 3.30
N TYR A 11 -9.76 -1.78 2.72
CA TYR A 11 -10.31 -0.62 3.42
C TYR A 11 -11.22 -0.99 4.60
N ASN A 12 -12.10 -1.98 4.43
CA ASN A 12 -13.03 -2.36 5.50
C ASN A 12 -12.29 -2.91 6.73
N TRP A 13 -11.25 -3.71 6.53
CA TRP A 13 -10.41 -4.18 7.63
C TRP A 13 -9.64 -3.02 8.27
N LEU A 14 -9.10 -2.10 7.47
CA LEU A 14 -8.43 -0.90 8.00
C LEU A 14 -9.35 -0.15 8.97
N MET A 15 -10.60 0.08 8.57
CA MET A 15 -11.59 0.81 9.39
C MET A 15 -12.04 0.02 10.63
N SER A 16 -12.21 -1.29 10.52
CA SER A 16 -12.73 -2.12 11.62
C SER A 16 -11.67 -2.58 12.62
N SER A 17 -10.42 -2.70 12.20
CA SER A 17 -9.36 -3.30 13.02
C SER A 17 -8.01 -2.60 12.89
N GLY A 18 -7.52 -2.40 11.66
CA GLY A 18 -6.17 -1.89 11.42
C GLY A 18 -5.92 -0.52 12.03
N LEU A 19 -6.85 0.42 11.89
CA LEU A 19 -6.75 1.76 12.48
C LEU A 19 -6.69 1.72 14.00
N THR A 20 -7.52 0.91 14.65
CA THR A 20 -7.52 0.78 16.12
C THR A 20 -6.16 0.29 16.61
N GLN A 21 -5.59 -0.71 15.96
CA GLN A 21 -4.27 -1.22 16.29
C GLN A 21 -3.17 -0.17 16.07
N LEU A 22 -3.22 0.55 14.94
CA LEU A 22 -2.25 1.60 14.62
C LEU A 22 -2.31 2.74 15.64
N LYS A 23 -3.51 3.27 15.90
CA LYS A 23 -3.69 4.37 16.86
C LYS A 23 -3.18 4.02 18.25
N LYS A 24 -3.42 2.79 18.71
CA LYS A 24 -2.88 2.31 19.98
C LYS A 24 -1.35 2.37 20.03
N LYS A 25 -0.68 1.98 18.93
CA LYS A 25 0.79 2.06 18.83
C LYS A 25 1.28 3.51 18.79
N LEU A 26 0.61 4.37 18.04
CA LEU A 26 0.97 5.78 17.90
C LEU A 26 0.70 6.59 19.18
N ASP A 27 -0.34 6.25 19.92
CA ASP A 27 -0.62 6.86 21.23
C ASP A 27 0.47 6.49 22.24
N PHE A 28 1.04 5.28 22.14
CA PHE A 28 2.17 4.86 22.97
C PHE A 28 3.49 5.53 22.53
N ASN A 29 3.77 5.58 21.23
CA ASN A 29 4.97 6.24 20.66
C ASN A 29 4.68 6.82 19.29
N PRO A 30 4.47 8.14 19.17
CA PRO A 30 4.22 8.80 17.88
C PRO A 30 5.49 9.05 17.06
N TYR A 31 6.68 8.91 17.64
CA TYR A 31 7.96 9.22 16.96
C TYR A 31 8.46 8.03 16.15
N VAL A 32 7.64 7.60 15.19
CA VAL A 32 7.93 6.45 14.31
C VAL A 32 7.65 6.81 12.85
N LYS A 33 8.09 5.94 11.96
CA LYS A 33 7.69 5.96 10.55
C LYS A 33 6.60 4.91 10.33
N VAL A 34 5.55 5.28 9.60
CA VAL A 34 4.46 4.39 9.19
C VAL A 34 4.40 4.36 7.68
N VAL A 35 4.41 3.17 7.11
CA VAL A 35 4.22 2.96 5.67
C VAL A 35 2.92 2.21 5.46
N PHE A 36 2.01 2.81 4.69
CA PHE A 36 0.78 2.16 4.25
C PHE A 36 1.02 1.42 2.93
N ASN A 37 0.71 0.14 2.93
CA ASN A 37 0.73 -0.73 1.76
C ASN A 37 -0.62 -1.43 1.65
N LEU A 38 -1.62 -0.70 1.21
CA LEU A 38 -3.01 -1.14 1.09
C LEU A 38 -3.58 -0.73 -0.27
N GLY A 39 -4.65 -1.38 -0.67
CA GLY A 39 -5.43 -0.99 -1.84
C GLY A 39 -5.51 -2.05 -2.94
N VAL A 40 -4.62 -3.06 -2.98
CA VAL A 40 -4.64 -4.07 -4.04
C VAL A 40 -5.95 -4.84 -4.09
N ASN A 41 -6.58 -5.10 -2.94
CA ASN A 41 -7.81 -5.88 -2.87
C ASN A 41 -9.08 -5.10 -3.24
N ASP A 42 -9.02 -3.78 -3.29
CA ASP A 42 -10.19 -2.94 -3.53
C ASP A 42 -9.95 -1.75 -4.47
N CYS A 43 -8.80 -1.64 -5.12
CA CYS A 43 -8.52 -0.56 -6.06
C CYS A 43 -9.44 -0.60 -7.30
N ALA A 44 -9.97 -1.76 -7.67
CA ALA A 44 -10.96 -1.90 -8.74
C ALA A 44 -12.32 -1.31 -8.36
N SER A 45 -12.59 -1.08 -7.08
CA SER A 45 -13.87 -0.59 -6.55
C SER A 45 -13.89 0.92 -6.29
N ASN A 46 -12.94 1.67 -6.81
CA ASN A 46 -12.84 3.13 -6.67
C ASN A 46 -12.83 3.64 -5.22
N THR A 47 -12.05 3.00 -4.37
CA THR A 47 -11.95 3.29 -2.93
C THR A 47 -10.87 4.32 -2.58
N VAL A 48 -10.14 4.86 -3.54
CA VAL A 48 -8.96 5.69 -3.28
C VAL A 48 -9.27 6.93 -2.44
N LEU A 49 -10.41 7.59 -2.67
CA LEU A 49 -10.80 8.77 -1.87
C LEU A 49 -11.03 8.43 -0.40
N GLN A 50 -11.56 7.25 -0.12
CA GLN A 50 -11.76 6.76 1.25
C GLN A 50 -10.42 6.58 1.95
N TYR A 51 -9.42 5.98 1.30
CA TYR A 51 -8.06 5.88 1.82
C TYR A 51 -7.42 7.25 2.03
N ILE A 52 -7.53 8.14 1.06
CA ILE A 52 -6.98 9.50 1.15
C ILE A 52 -7.53 10.24 2.38
N ASN A 53 -8.84 10.19 2.60
CA ASN A 53 -9.47 10.83 3.75
C ASN A 53 -8.94 10.30 5.08
N VAL A 54 -8.82 8.98 5.21
CA VAL A 54 -8.26 8.34 6.42
C VAL A 54 -6.81 8.74 6.65
N TYR A 55 -5.99 8.74 5.61
CA TYR A 55 -4.58 9.12 5.72
C TYR A 55 -4.41 10.58 6.09
N GLN A 56 -5.22 11.48 5.53
CA GLN A 56 -5.22 12.90 5.89
C GLN A 56 -5.59 13.12 7.37
N GLU A 57 -6.59 12.41 7.87
CA GLU A 57 -6.96 12.46 9.30
C GLU A 57 -5.83 11.99 10.21
N LEU A 58 -5.15 10.90 9.85
CA LEU A 58 -4.02 10.38 10.62
C LEU A 58 -2.85 11.36 10.66
N ILE A 59 -2.52 11.96 9.52
CA ILE A 59 -1.46 12.96 9.42
C ILE A 59 -1.78 14.16 10.33
N ALA A 60 -3.01 14.63 10.32
CA ALA A 60 -3.44 15.75 11.17
C ALA A 60 -3.43 15.38 12.67
N SER A 61 -3.82 14.16 13.01
CA SER A 61 -3.94 13.70 14.39
C SER A 61 -2.58 13.34 15.03
N TYR A 62 -1.60 12.96 14.21
CA TYR A 62 -0.27 12.51 14.68
C TYR A 62 0.85 13.30 14.01
N PRO A 63 1.03 14.59 14.34
CA PRO A 63 1.99 15.47 13.67
C PRO A 63 3.47 15.07 13.89
N ASN A 64 3.76 14.27 14.89
CA ASN A 64 5.11 13.76 15.17
C ASN A 64 5.42 12.43 14.47
N THR A 65 4.44 11.80 13.85
CA THR A 65 4.59 10.57 13.09
C THR A 65 4.90 10.88 11.63
N LYS A 66 5.86 10.18 11.05
CA LYS A 66 6.17 10.28 9.62
C LYS A 66 5.40 9.22 8.87
N PHE A 67 4.45 9.65 8.06
CA PHE A 67 3.63 8.76 7.24
C PHE A 67 4.11 8.72 5.80
N TYR A 68 4.05 7.54 5.20
CA TYR A 68 4.34 7.31 3.79
C TYR A 68 3.28 6.40 3.19
N MET A 69 2.94 6.64 1.92
CA MET A 69 1.96 5.87 1.17
C MET A 69 2.67 5.15 0.04
N MET A 70 2.82 3.84 0.17
CA MET A 70 3.33 3.00 -0.90
C MET A 70 2.27 2.88 -2.00
N SER A 71 2.69 2.99 -3.26
CA SER A 71 1.81 2.66 -4.39
C SER A 71 1.27 1.24 -4.25
N VAL A 72 0.09 0.98 -4.78
CA VAL A 72 -0.31 -0.41 -5.06
C VAL A 72 0.67 -0.96 -6.10
N ASN A 73 1.26 -2.11 -5.81
CA ASN A 73 2.28 -2.71 -6.64
C ASN A 73 1.68 -3.43 -7.86
N PRO A 74 2.44 -3.58 -8.94
CA PRO A 74 1.91 -4.15 -10.17
C PRO A 74 1.57 -5.64 -10.03
N VAL A 75 0.61 -6.10 -10.82
CA VAL A 75 0.26 -7.51 -10.95
C VAL A 75 0.71 -8.04 -12.32
N ASN A 76 0.89 -9.35 -12.43
CA ASN A 76 1.00 -10.01 -13.72
C ASN A 76 -0.41 -10.34 -14.21
N ASP A 77 -0.96 -9.50 -15.08
CA ASP A 77 -2.35 -9.58 -15.54
C ASP A 77 -2.71 -10.96 -16.09
N LYS A 78 -1.81 -11.56 -16.87
CA LYS A 78 -2.05 -12.86 -17.52
C LYS A 78 -2.17 -13.98 -16.48
N VAL A 79 -1.22 -14.04 -15.55
CA VAL A 79 -1.20 -15.08 -14.51
C VAL A 79 -2.34 -14.87 -13.53
N ALA A 80 -2.55 -13.65 -13.06
CA ALA A 80 -3.64 -13.31 -12.13
C ALA A 80 -5.02 -13.69 -12.70
N SER A 81 -5.27 -13.37 -13.95
CA SER A 81 -6.52 -13.74 -14.64
C SER A 81 -6.68 -15.26 -14.76
N SER A 82 -5.61 -15.99 -15.02
CA SER A 82 -5.66 -17.45 -15.17
C SER A 82 -6.05 -18.20 -13.89
N VAL A 83 -5.79 -17.59 -12.72
CA VAL A 83 -6.16 -18.16 -11.40
C VAL A 83 -7.40 -17.48 -10.78
N GLY A 84 -8.10 -16.63 -11.55
CA GLY A 84 -9.39 -16.06 -11.16
C GLY A 84 -9.35 -14.73 -10.42
N TYR A 85 -8.21 -14.06 -10.30
CA TYR A 85 -8.15 -12.71 -9.75
C TYR A 85 -8.71 -11.67 -10.73
N LEU A 86 -9.53 -10.77 -10.23
CA LEU A 86 -10.14 -9.69 -11.02
C LEU A 86 -9.26 -8.43 -11.09
N ILE A 87 -8.30 -8.29 -10.19
CA ILE A 87 -7.39 -7.14 -10.16
C ILE A 87 -6.49 -7.11 -11.39
N LYS A 88 -6.35 -5.93 -11.98
CA LYS A 88 -5.50 -5.68 -13.16
C LYS A 88 -4.74 -4.38 -13.01
N ASN A 89 -3.61 -4.24 -13.72
CA ASN A 89 -2.84 -3.00 -13.72
C ASN A 89 -3.67 -1.79 -14.17
N LYS A 90 -4.66 -1.97 -15.02
CA LYS A 90 -5.58 -0.89 -15.44
C LYS A 90 -6.41 -0.29 -14.28
N HIS A 91 -6.62 -1.05 -13.21
CA HIS A 91 -7.29 -0.56 -11.98
C HIS A 91 -6.29 0.10 -11.02
N ILE A 92 -5.06 -0.39 -11.01
CA ILE A 92 -3.98 0.07 -10.13
C ILE A 92 -3.49 1.46 -10.53
N THR A 93 -3.30 1.69 -11.80
CA THR A 93 -2.73 2.96 -12.32
C THR A 93 -3.55 4.19 -11.90
N PRO A 94 -4.89 4.24 -12.08
CA PRO A 94 -5.69 5.38 -11.65
C PRO A 94 -5.68 5.56 -10.12
N PHE A 95 -5.70 4.47 -9.36
CA PHE A 95 -5.60 4.51 -7.90
C PHE A 95 -4.30 5.18 -7.46
N ASN A 96 -3.17 4.75 -8.02
CA ASN A 96 -1.85 5.29 -7.70
C ASN A 96 -1.72 6.77 -8.12
N MET A 97 -2.26 7.16 -9.26
CA MET A 97 -2.24 8.55 -9.71
C MET A 97 -2.94 9.48 -8.71
N GLN A 98 -4.09 9.10 -8.19
CA GLN A 98 -4.84 9.88 -7.20
C GLN A 98 -4.13 9.91 -5.85
N LEU A 99 -3.56 8.79 -5.43
CA LEU A 99 -2.78 8.70 -4.20
C LEU A 99 -1.55 9.62 -4.25
N LYS A 100 -0.82 9.59 -5.35
CA LYS A 100 0.34 10.47 -5.58
C LYS A 100 -0.05 11.94 -5.62
N ALA A 101 -1.16 12.28 -6.27
CA ALA A 101 -1.66 13.66 -6.33
C ALA A 101 -2.02 14.22 -4.95
N ALA A 102 -2.59 13.38 -4.08
CA ALA A 102 -2.94 13.76 -2.71
C ALA A 102 -1.71 13.87 -1.79
N PHE A 103 -0.69 13.04 -2.00
CA PHE A 103 0.48 12.94 -1.12
C PHE A 103 1.81 12.97 -1.92
N PRO A 104 2.08 14.06 -2.67
CA PRO A 104 3.22 14.07 -3.61
C PRO A 104 4.58 13.90 -2.94
N ASN A 105 4.72 14.32 -1.67
CA ASN A 105 5.96 14.23 -0.91
C ASN A 105 6.05 13.00 0.00
N LEU A 106 4.98 12.23 0.12
CA LEU A 106 4.88 11.05 0.99
C LEU A 106 4.67 9.75 0.20
N TYR A 107 4.43 9.86 -1.09
CA TYR A 107 4.18 8.75 -1.99
C TYR A 107 5.50 8.02 -2.31
N ILE A 108 5.49 6.69 -2.19
CA ILE A 108 6.62 5.84 -2.55
C ILE A 108 6.22 5.02 -3.78
N ASP A 109 6.89 5.27 -4.90
CA ASP A 109 6.53 4.69 -6.20
C ASP A 109 7.19 3.32 -6.44
N THR A 110 6.83 2.34 -5.63
CA THR A 110 7.27 0.96 -5.80
C THR A 110 6.70 0.33 -7.08
N TYR A 111 5.54 0.79 -7.55
CA TYR A 111 4.94 0.33 -8.81
C TYR A 111 5.90 0.54 -9.99
N THR A 112 6.37 1.76 -10.20
CA THR A 112 7.28 2.08 -11.30
C THR A 112 8.61 1.36 -11.14
N TYR A 113 9.13 1.29 -9.92
CA TYR A 113 10.36 0.55 -9.62
C TYR A 113 10.26 -0.92 -10.06
N LEU A 114 9.19 -1.62 -9.71
CA LEU A 114 8.99 -3.02 -10.08
C LEU A 114 8.74 -3.20 -11.58
N LYS A 115 7.99 -2.30 -12.21
CA LYS A 115 7.77 -2.34 -13.66
C LYS A 115 9.07 -2.16 -14.44
N THR A 116 9.97 -1.32 -13.95
CA THR A 116 11.26 -1.03 -14.59
C THR A 116 12.27 -2.16 -14.38
N ASN A 117 12.37 -2.70 -13.16
CA ASN A 117 13.38 -3.69 -12.78
C ASN A 117 12.88 -5.15 -12.89
N GLY A 118 11.59 -5.35 -13.10
CA GLY A 118 10.97 -6.67 -13.13
C GLY A 118 10.56 -7.13 -11.73
N PHE A 119 9.66 -8.12 -11.69
CA PHE A 119 9.17 -8.73 -10.47
C PHE A 119 8.68 -10.15 -10.74
N GLY A 120 8.77 -11.01 -9.73
CA GLY A 120 8.27 -12.39 -9.79
C GLY A 120 7.04 -12.58 -8.92
N THR A 121 6.09 -13.37 -9.42
CA THR A 121 4.87 -13.74 -8.70
C THR A 121 4.63 -15.24 -8.78
N ALA A 122 3.96 -15.79 -7.76
CA ALA A 122 3.47 -17.18 -7.78
C ALA A 122 2.14 -17.28 -8.55
N ASP A 123 1.22 -16.34 -8.32
CA ASP A 123 -0.17 -16.35 -8.81
C ASP A 123 -0.55 -15.06 -9.56
N GLY A 124 0.42 -14.23 -9.88
CA GLY A 124 0.21 -12.94 -10.54
C GLY A 124 0.00 -11.77 -9.58
N VAL A 125 -0.30 -12.02 -8.30
CA VAL A 125 -0.60 -10.99 -7.27
C VAL A 125 0.38 -11.08 -6.10
N HIS A 126 0.68 -12.26 -5.60
CA HIS A 126 1.61 -12.48 -4.48
C HIS A 126 3.02 -12.66 -5.01
N TYR A 127 3.95 -11.86 -4.49
CA TYR A 127 5.34 -11.82 -4.97
C TYR A 127 6.17 -12.94 -4.38
N ASP A 128 7.25 -13.30 -5.11
CA ASP A 128 8.31 -14.14 -4.56
C ASP A 128 9.14 -13.40 -3.51
N ASN A 129 9.97 -14.14 -2.79
CA ASN A 129 10.76 -13.59 -1.68
C ASN A 129 11.75 -12.51 -2.14
N ASP A 130 12.37 -12.68 -3.29
CA ASP A 130 13.32 -11.69 -3.84
C ASP A 130 12.63 -10.37 -4.18
N THR A 131 11.41 -10.45 -4.71
CA THR A 131 10.60 -9.27 -5.01
C THR A 131 10.15 -8.57 -3.73
N TYR A 132 9.69 -9.31 -2.72
CA TYR A 132 9.36 -8.71 -1.42
C TYR A 132 10.56 -8.03 -0.77
N GLN A 133 11.75 -8.62 -0.86
CA GLN A 133 12.98 -8.00 -0.36
C GLN A 133 13.31 -6.71 -1.13
N ALA A 134 13.15 -6.72 -2.44
CA ALA A 134 13.37 -5.52 -3.27
C ALA A 134 12.39 -4.39 -2.92
N ILE A 135 11.11 -4.71 -2.69
CA ILE A 135 10.11 -3.74 -2.24
C ILE A 135 10.51 -3.13 -0.89
N TYR A 136 10.93 -3.96 0.05
CA TYR A 136 11.36 -3.50 1.37
C TYR A 136 12.57 -2.58 1.27
N ASP A 137 13.60 -2.98 0.54
CA ASP A 137 14.83 -2.20 0.40
C ASP A 137 14.58 -0.85 -0.28
N TYR A 138 13.78 -0.83 -1.34
CA TYR A 138 13.38 0.40 -2.02
C TYR A 138 12.59 1.32 -1.07
N THR A 139 11.65 0.77 -0.33
CA THR A 139 10.84 1.52 0.63
C THR A 139 11.71 2.14 1.72
N MET A 140 12.62 1.37 2.31
CA MET A 140 13.51 1.87 3.35
C MET A 140 14.45 2.96 2.85
N SER A 141 14.91 2.87 1.61
CA SER A 141 15.78 3.89 1.01
C SER A 141 15.04 5.20 0.66
N HIS A 142 13.70 5.19 0.66
CA HIS A 142 12.85 6.34 0.32
C HIS A 142 12.04 6.88 1.52
N THR A 143 12.32 6.41 2.68
CA THR A 143 11.75 6.91 3.94
C THR A 143 12.84 7.47 4.86
#